data_ae9d8bdd977269da55aa922579c94fdc
#
_entry.id   ae9d8bdd977269da55aa922579c94fdc
#
_cell.length_a   1.000
_cell.length_b   1.000
_cell.length_c   1.000
_cell.angle_alpha   90.00
_cell.angle_beta   90.00
_cell.angle_gamma   90.00
#
_symmetry.space_group_name_H-M   'P 1'
#
loop_
_entity.id
_entity.type
_entity.pdbx_description
1 polymer ?
#
loop_
_entity_poly.entity_id
_entity_poly.type
_entity_poly.pdbx_seq_one_letter_code
_entity_poly.pdbx_strand_id
1 'polypeptide(L)'
;MAATVYGIIYLFSDALPTIYVDDFGLGAQPASLVFLAIALGIPLTFLSRIYDIRIANRIQELGRQIEPEDKIFGFYIAAPVLAISLWWFASTVPPLITKISPWVSVASLALIGFGVVEFDNVLSGYLTDSYTSYAASANAPMAFLRAIMSGIFPLIGRRMFSKLGNNNALFLLAALATCFCGVAVWFAFQGKQPRQRSPFASESRKTREDRSETYLAEKSGKVLVLPRLKV
;
A
#
# COMPACT_ATOMS: atom_id res chain seq x y z
N MET A 1 -3.32 -6.76 6.39
CA MET A 1 -2.34 -6.49 5.30
C MET A 1 -1.83 -5.05 5.34
N ALA A 2 -2.62 -4.00 5.07
CA ALA A 2 -2.11 -2.61 5.07
C ALA A 2 -1.41 -2.24 6.39
N ALA A 3 -2.01 -2.55 7.54
CA ALA A 3 -1.41 -2.27 8.84
C ALA A 3 -0.06 -2.99 9.07
N THR A 4 0.10 -4.22 8.57
CA THR A 4 1.35 -4.97 8.69
C THR A 4 2.42 -4.47 7.72
N VAL A 5 2.04 -4.01 6.52
CA VAL A 5 2.97 -3.35 5.58
C VAL A 5 3.51 -2.04 6.18
N TYR A 6 2.66 -1.25 6.82
CA TYR A 6 3.13 -0.09 7.58
C TYR A 6 4.02 -0.48 8.76
N GLY A 7 3.76 -1.60 9.39
CA GLY A 7 4.62 -2.13 10.45
C GLY A 7 6.06 -2.32 10.03
N ILE A 8 6.33 -2.62 8.75
CA ILE A 8 7.68 -2.71 8.19
C ILE A 8 8.42 -1.38 8.34
N ILE A 9 7.77 -0.24 8.05
CA ILE A 9 8.39 1.08 8.23
C ILE A 9 8.77 1.33 9.69
N TYR A 10 7.88 0.98 10.62
CA TYR A 10 8.15 1.17 12.05
C TYR A 10 9.24 0.23 12.56
N LEU A 11 9.33 -0.99 12.03
CA LEU A 11 10.46 -1.88 12.29
C LEU A 11 11.77 -1.29 11.79
N PHE A 12 11.78 -0.67 10.61
CA PHE A 12 12.96 -0.02 10.07
C PHE A 12 13.37 1.24 10.85
N SER A 13 12.43 1.93 11.49
CA SER A 13 12.77 3.14 12.26
C SER A 13 13.82 2.90 13.34
N ASP A 14 13.78 1.72 13.97
CA ASP A 14 14.77 1.32 14.98
C ASP A 14 15.97 0.57 14.38
N ALA A 15 15.76 -0.23 13.35
CA ALA A 15 16.77 -1.12 12.79
C ALA A 15 17.74 -0.42 11.83
N LEU A 16 17.28 0.51 10.98
CA LEU A 16 18.12 1.15 9.98
C LEU A 16 19.30 1.94 10.59
N PRO A 17 19.11 2.78 11.61
CA PRO A 17 20.26 3.47 12.23
C PRO A 17 21.31 2.49 12.74
N THR A 18 20.90 1.42 13.41
CA THR A 18 21.79 0.39 13.93
C THR A 18 22.56 -0.32 12.81
N ILE A 19 21.86 -0.76 11.75
CA ILE A 19 22.47 -1.42 10.61
C ILE A 19 23.50 -0.52 9.92
N TYR A 20 23.16 0.74 9.67
CA TYR A 20 24.06 1.63 8.93
C TYR A 20 25.22 2.18 9.79
N VAL A 21 25.03 2.32 11.10
CA VAL A 21 26.12 2.73 12.01
C VAL A 21 27.01 1.54 12.37
N ASP A 22 26.43 0.43 12.82
CA ASP A 22 27.19 -0.68 13.39
C ASP A 22 27.73 -1.64 12.32
N ASP A 23 26.92 -1.98 11.30
CA ASP A 23 27.31 -2.97 10.28
C ASP A 23 28.08 -2.31 9.10
N PHE A 24 27.62 -1.13 8.64
CA PHE A 24 28.30 -0.39 7.55
C PHE A 24 29.34 0.61 8.02
N GLY A 25 29.42 0.91 9.32
CA GLY A 25 30.39 1.84 9.90
C GLY A 25 30.17 3.30 9.49
N LEU A 26 28.95 3.67 9.09
CA LEU A 26 28.62 5.06 8.75
C LEU A 26 28.47 5.90 10.03
N GLY A 27 28.84 7.18 9.96
CA GLY A 27 28.55 8.11 11.05
C GLY A 27 27.05 8.28 11.29
N ALA A 28 26.64 8.72 12.48
CA ALA A 28 25.23 8.87 12.85
C ALA A 28 24.45 9.82 11.92
N GLN A 29 25.09 10.89 11.42
CA GLN A 29 24.46 11.84 10.49
C GLN A 29 24.12 11.21 9.13
N PRO A 30 25.06 10.58 8.38
CA PRO A 30 24.75 9.92 7.13
C PRO A 30 23.80 8.72 7.29
N ALA A 31 23.84 8.01 8.43
CA ALA A 31 22.89 6.96 8.73
C ALA A 31 21.44 7.47 8.83
N SER A 32 21.24 8.67 9.37
CA SER A 32 19.92 9.31 9.42
C SER A 32 19.42 9.73 8.04
N LEU A 33 20.30 10.11 7.11
CA LEU A 33 19.91 10.46 5.74
C LEU A 33 19.37 9.28 4.92
N VAL A 34 19.64 8.06 5.38
CA VAL A 34 19.11 6.85 4.72
C VAL A 34 17.58 6.82 4.71
N PHE A 35 16.91 7.42 5.70
CA PHE A 35 15.46 7.58 5.68
C PHE A 35 14.95 8.44 4.51
N LEU A 36 15.78 9.35 4.02
CA LEU A 36 15.44 10.14 2.83
C LEU A 36 15.29 9.26 1.59
N ALA A 37 16.04 8.15 1.52
CA ALA A 37 15.87 7.20 0.42
C ALA A 37 14.46 6.56 0.40
N ILE A 38 13.90 6.24 1.56
CA ILE A 38 12.51 5.76 1.66
C ILE A 38 11.55 6.84 1.15
N ALA A 39 11.79 8.11 1.54
CA ALA A 39 10.98 9.23 1.09
C ALA A 39 11.08 9.47 -0.44
N LEU A 40 12.23 9.18 -1.07
CA LEU A 40 12.39 9.24 -2.52
C LEU A 40 11.54 8.20 -3.28
N GLY A 41 11.09 7.16 -2.60
CA GLY A 41 10.12 6.21 -3.16
C GLY A 41 8.71 6.81 -3.35
N ILE A 42 8.35 7.83 -2.57
CA ILE A 42 7.00 8.43 -2.61
C ILE A 42 6.70 9.08 -3.98
N PRO A 43 7.58 9.88 -4.59
CA PRO A 43 7.33 10.43 -5.93
C PRO A 43 7.08 9.38 -7.01
N LEU A 44 7.62 8.15 -6.87
CA LEU A 44 7.39 7.08 -7.82
C LEU A 44 5.92 6.63 -7.85
N THR A 45 5.18 6.83 -6.75
CA THR A 45 3.74 6.52 -6.71
C THR A 45 2.92 7.42 -7.63
N PHE A 46 3.41 8.59 -7.99
CA PHE A 46 2.75 9.44 -8.99
C PHE A 46 2.73 8.80 -10.38
N LEU A 47 3.71 7.97 -10.72
CA LEU A 47 3.76 7.27 -12.02
C LEU A 47 2.64 6.23 -12.12
N SER A 48 2.40 5.45 -11.06
CA SER A 48 1.27 4.51 -11.02
C SER A 48 -0.06 5.26 -11.05
N ARG A 49 -0.17 6.40 -10.36
CA ARG A 49 -1.38 7.22 -10.36
C ARG A 49 -1.70 7.82 -11.73
N ILE A 50 -0.69 8.28 -12.48
CA ILE A 50 -0.87 8.75 -13.86
C ILE A 50 -1.39 7.61 -14.75
N TYR A 51 -0.89 6.41 -14.55
CA TYR A 51 -1.35 5.23 -15.30
C TYR A 51 -2.80 4.88 -14.95
N ASP A 52 -3.18 4.88 -13.68
CA ASP A 52 -4.55 4.65 -13.22
C ASP A 52 -5.54 5.66 -13.82
N ILE A 53 -5.14 6.95 -13.86
CA ILE A 53 -5.97 8.02 -14.48
C ILE A 53 -6.15 7.76 -15.98
N ARG A 54 -5.11 7.33 -16.69
CA ARG A 54 -5.20 7.00 -18.13
C ARG A 54 -6.13 5.84 -18.39
N ILE A 55 -6.06 4.79 -17.55
CA ILE A 55 -6.99 3.65 -17.65
C ILE A 55 -8.42 4.10 -17.36
N ALA A 56 -8.62 4.88 -16.30
CA ALA A 56 -9.95 5.37 -15.94
C ALA A 56 -10.58 6.21 -17.06
N ASN A 57 -9.82 7.11 -17.67
CA ASN A 57 -10.28 7.90 -18.80
C ASN A 57 -10.65 7.04 -20.00
N ARG A 58 -9.85 6.04 -20.32
CA ARG A 58 -10.12 5.11 -21.42
C ARG A 58 -11.37 4.27 -21.20
N ILE A 59 -11.63 3.85 -19.95
CA ILE A 59 -12.84 3.12 -19.58
C ILE A 59 -14.07 4.01 -19.72
N GLN A 60 -13.97 5.29 -19.33
CA GLN A 60 -15.05 6.28 -19.51
C GLN A 60 -15.36 6.55 -20.98
N GLU A 61 -14.34 6.67 -21.84
CA GLU A 61 -14.50 6.83 -23.28
C GLU A 61 -15.25 5.65 -23.91
N LEU A 62 -15.09 4.44 -23.38
CA LEU A 62 -15.80 3.23 -23.79
C LEU A 62 -17.24 3.13 -23.23
N GLY A 63 -17.70 4.16 -22.48
CA GLY A 63 -19.05 4.21 -21.91
C GLY A 63 -19.28 3.22 -20.76
N ARG A 64 -18.21 2.59 -20.21
CA ARG A 64 -18.30 1.68 -19.07
C ARG A 64 -18.12 2.43 -17.75
N GLN A 65 -18.89 2.08 -16.74
CA GLN A 65 -18.68 2.59 -15.39
C GLN A 65 -17.37 2.04 -14.81
N ILE A 66 -16.59 2.92 -14.16
CA ILE A 66 -15.35 2.55 -13.49
C ILE A 66 -15.70 1.74 -12.24
N GLU A 67 -15.28 0.49 -12.20
CA GLU A 67 -15.36 -0.35 -10.99
C GLU A 67 -14.14 -0.09 -10.09
N PRO A 68 -14.26 -0.25 -8.76
CA PRO A 68 -13.12 -0.13 -7.85
C PRO A 68 -11.97 -1.08 -8.21
N GLU A 69 -12.29 -2.22 -8.81
CA GLU A 69 -11.34 -3.23 -9.28
C GLU A 69 -10.47 -2.75 -10.45
N ASP A 70 -10.94 -1.81 -11.25
CA ASP A 70 -10.17 -1.23 -12.37
C ASP A 70 -8.99 -0.36 -11.87
N LYS A 71 -9.02 0.06 -10.60
CA LYS A 71 -7.99 0.89 -9.96
C LYS A 71 -7.00 0.09 -9.07
N ILE A 72 -7.07 -1.23 -9.08
CA ILE A 72 -6.19 -2.08 -8.24
C ILE A 72 -4.84 -2.36 -8.93
N PHE A 73 -4.60 -1.83 -10.14
CA PHE A 73 -3.38 -2.11 -10.89
C PHE A 73 -2.11 -1.80 -10.09
N GLY A 74 -2.07 -0.67 -9.39
CA GLY A 74 -0.96 -0.30 -8.51
C GLY A 74 -0.64 -1.35 -7.45
N PHE A 75 -1.64 -2.09 -6.95
CA PHE A 75 -1.46 -3.17 -5.99
C PHE A 75 -0.68 -4.37 -6.56
N TYR A 76 -0.93 -4.72 -7.83
CA TYR A 76 -0.23 -5.82 -8.51
C TYR A 76 1.24 -5.50 -8.79
N ILE A 77 1.59 -4.22 -8.85
CA ILE A 77 2.97 -3.77 -8.97
C ILE A 77 3.60 -3.61 -7.59
N ALA A 78 2.91 -2.98 -6.65
CA ALA A 78 3.44 -2.68 -5.33
C ALA A 78 3.84 -3.92 -4.53
N ALA A 79 3.01 -4.98 -4.57
CA ALA A 79 3.27 -6.19 -3.81
C ALA A 79 4.56 -6.92 -4.23
N PRO A 80 4.80 -7.24 -5.53
CA PRO A 80 6.06 -7.85 -5.94
C PRO A 80 7.25 -6.91 -5.78
N VAL A 81 7.10 -5.61 -6.04
CA VAL A 81 8.19 -4.63 -5.83
C VAL A 81 8.59 -4.60 -4.35
N LEU A 82 7.63 -4.58 -3.43
CA LEU A 82 7.91 -4.62 -2.00
C LEU A 82 8.63 -5.91 -1.59
N ALA A 83 8.20 -7.06 -2.08
CA ALA A 83 8.85 -8.33 -1.78
C ALA A 83 10.28 -8.37 -2.33
N ILE A 84 10.47 -8.04 -3.62
CA ILE A 84 11.79 -8.06 -4.27
C ILE A 84 12.75 -7.07 -3.59
N SER A 85 12.29 -5.87 -3.27
CA SER A 85 13.12 -4.86 -2.62
C SER A 85 13.54 -5.26 -1.19
N LEU A 86 12.67 -5.96 -0.45
CA LEU A 86 13.03 -6.49 0.87
C LEU A 86 14.03 -7.64 0.78
N TRP A 87 13.89 -8.56 -0.18
CA TRP A 87 14.89 -9.60 -0.45
C TRP A 87 16.22 -8.99 -0.87
N TRP A 88 16.20 -7.99 -1.75
CA TRP A 88 17.39 -7.25 -2.15
C TRP A 88 18.06 -6.60 -0.94
N PHE A 89 17.30 -5.85 -0.13
CA PHE A 89 17.84 -5.21 1.07
C PHE A 89 18.45 -6.24 2.03
N ALA A 90 17.73 -7.31 2.37
CA ALA A 90 18.20 -8.35 3.26
C ALA A 90 19.49 -9.02 2.78
N SER A 91 19.66 -9.18 1.47
CA SER A 91 20.85 -9.79 0.87
C SER A 91 22.06 -8.86 0.82
N THR A 92 21.85 -7.54 0.84
CA THR A 92 22.93 -6.55 0.72
C THR A 92 23.47 -6.02 2.05
N VAL A 93 22.77 -6.32 3.15
CA VAL A 93 23.20 -5.93 4.50
C VAL A 93 24.32 -6.87 5.00
N PRO A 94 25.42 -6.35 5.60
CA PRO A 94 26.42 -7.17 6.27
C PRO A 94 25.80 -8.05 7.40
N PRO A 95 26.36 -9.23 7.74
CA PRO A 95 27.65 -9.76 7.30
C PRO A 95 27.62 -10.62 6.03
N LEU A 96 26.45 -10.80 5.37
CA LEU A 96 26.33 -11.65 4.18
C LEU A 96 27.28 -11.19 3.05
N ILE A 97 27.28 -9.90 2.75
CA ILE A 97 28.15 -9.33 1.75
C ILE A 97 28.83 -8.07 2.29
N THR A 98 30.12 -8.20 2.60
CA THR A 98 30.92 -7.11 3.23
C THR A 98 31.56 -6.15 2.24
N LYS A 99 31.58 -6.49 0.94
CA LYS A 99 32.29 -5.72 -0.11
C LYS A 99 31.36 -4.82 -0.96
N ILE A 100 30.07 -4.77 -0.67
CA ILE A 100 29.11 -3.96 -1.43
C ILE A 100 29.06 -2.53 -0.84
N SER A 101 29.00 -1.54 -1.73
CA SER A 101 28.78 -0.15 -1.34
C SER A 101 27.43 0.01 -0.62
N PRO A 102 27.35 0.76 0.48
CA PRO A 102 26.10 1.05 1.19
C PRO A 102 25.00 1.63 0.30
N TRP A 103 25.37 2.30 -0.78
CA TRP A 103 24.42 2.89 -1.73
C TRP A 103 23.53 1.86 -2.46
N VAL A 104 24.01 0.62 -2.59
CA VAL A 104 23.22 -0.47 -3.22
C VAL A 104 22.05 -0.87 -2.31
N SER A 105 22.27 -0.94 -1.00
CA SER A 105 21.19 -1.17 -0.03
C SER A 105 20.27 0.05 0.09
N VAL A 106 20.80 1.27 0.01
CA VAL A 106 20.03 2.51 0.01
C VAL A 106 19.06 2.58 -1.18
N ALA A 107 19.48 2.12 -2.37
CA ALA A 107 18.62 2.06 -3.55
C ALA A 107 17.40 1.15 -3.33
N SER A 108 17.56 0.01 -2.65
CA SER A 108 16.44 -0.88 -2.34
C SER A 108 15.43 -0.25 -1.37
N LEU A 109 15.87 0.64 -0.47
CA LEU A 109 15.00 1.37 0.45
C LEU A 109 14.03 2.32 -0.27
N ALA A 110 14.45 2.94 -1.37
CA ALA A 110 13.55 3.75 -2.19
C ALA A 110 12.41 2.90 -2.78
N LEU A 111 12.71 1.68 -3.24
CA LEU A 111 11.70 0.76 -3.74
C LEU A 111 10.78 0.23 -2.62
N ILE A 112 11.32 0.01 -1.41
CA ILE A 112 10.51 -0.33 -0.23
C ILE A 112 9.54 0.82 0.07
N GLY A 113 10.02 2.07 0.07
CA GLY A 113 9.19 3.25 0.28
C GLY A 113 8.06 3.35 -0.75
N PHE A 114 8.38 3.18 -2.04
CA PHE A 114 7.36 3.09 -3.10
C PHE A 114 6.35 1.98 -2.81
N GLY A 115 6.81 0.75 -2.58
CA GLY A 115 5.94 -0.41 -2.39
C GLY A 115 4.98 -0.25 -1.22
N VAL A 116 5.45 0.27 -0.09
CA VAL A 116 4.63 0.48 1.12
C VAL A 116 3.56 1.54 0.89
N VAL A 117 3.96 2.71 0.35
CA VAL A 117 3.02 3.82 0.14
C VAL A 117 2.00 3.49 -0.94
N GLU A 118 2.42 2.86 -2.03
CA GLU A 118 1.51 2.45 -3.10
C GLU A 118 0.52 1.39 -2.63
N PHE A 119 0.99 0.41 -1.86
CA PHE A 119 0.15 -0.63 -1.27
C PHE A 119 -0.97 -0.04 -0.38
N ASP A 120 -0.62 0.95 0.45
CA ASP A 120 -1.59 1.63 1.30
C ASP A 120 -2.58 2.48 0.51
N ASN A 121 -2.09 3.26 -0.44
CA ASN A 121 -2.90 4.13 -1.28
C ASN A 121 -3.95 3.33 -2.05
N VAL A 122 -3.57 2.19 -2.62
CA VAL A 122 -4.49 1.36 -3.40
C VAL A 122 -5.53 0.70 -2.50
N LEU A 123 -5.14 0.15 -1.34
CA LEU A 123 -6.09 -0.47 -0.42
C LEU A 123 -7.06 0.53 0.19
N SER A 124 -6.57 1.69 0.60
CA SER A 124 -7.40 2.78 1.13
C SER A 124 -8.35 3.32 0.05
N GLY A 125 -7.85 3.49 -1.17
CA GLY A 125 -8.64 3.89 -2.32
C GLY A 125 -9.73 2.87 -2.65
N TYR A 126 -9.41 1.58 -2.66
CA TYR A 126 -10.37 0.51 -2.89
C TYR A 126 -11.51 0.50 -1.85
N LEU A 127 -11.17 0.67 -0.57
CA LEU A 127 -12.17 0.78 0.49
C LEU A 127 -13.05 2.02 0.31
N THR A 128 -12.45 3.16 0.01
CA THR A 128 -13.17 4.42 -0.23
C THR A 128 -14.12 4.31 -1.41
N ASP A 129 -13.67 3.74 -2.51
CA ASP A 129 -14.49 3.56 -3.72
C ASP A 129 -15.57 2.49 -3.55
N SER A 130 -15.32 1.46 -2.75
CA SER A 130 -16.29 0.39 -2.47
C SER A 130 -17.41 0.82 -1.53
N TYR A 131 -17.11 1.69 -0.57
CA TYR A 131 -18.03 2.10 0.50
C TYR A 131 -18.36 3.60 0.47
N THR A 132 -18.40 4.22 -0.68
CA THR A 132 -18.56 5.67 -0.91
C THR A 132 -19.19 6.49 0.23
N SER A 133 -20.45 6.21 0.61
CA SER A 133 -21.17 6.92 1.69
C SER A 133 -20.62 6.59 3.09
N TYR A 134 -19.97 5.45 3.25
CA TYR A 134 -19.41 4.96 4.52
C TYR A 134 -17.88 4.88 4.49
N ALA A 135 -17.22 5.60 3.57
CA ALA A 135 -15.77 5.52 3.35
C ALA A 135 -14.94 5.79 4.61
N ALA A 136 -15.33 6.77 5.42
CA ALA A 136 -14.65 7.07 6.69
C ALA A 136 -14.74 5.90 7.67
N SER A 137 -15.94 5.32 7.84
CA SER A 137 -16.16 4.16 8.72
C SER A 137 -15.48 2.90 8.21
N ALA A 138 -15.39 2.73 6.88
CA ALA A 138 -14.68 1.60 6.28
C ALA A 138 -13.15 1.68 6.45
N ASN A 139 -12.58 2.89 6.44
CA ASN A 139 -11.15 3.11 6.66
C ASN A 139 -10.76 3.17 8.15
N ALA A 140 -11.69 3.42 9.06
CA ALA A 140 -11.40 3.55 10.49
C ALA A 140 -10.74 2.29 11.10
N PRO A 141 -11.20 1.04 10.85
CA PRO A 141 -10.54 -0.15 11.36
C PRO A 141 -9.10 -0.30 10.85
N MET A 142 -8.83 0.10 9.59
CA MET A 142 -7.48 0.06 9.02
C MET A 142 -6.57 1.07 9.72
N ALA A 143 -7.05 2.29 9.96
CA ALA A 143 -6.30 3.31 10.69
C ALA A 143 -6.04 2.88 12.15
N PHE A 144 -7.02 2.27 12.82
CA PHE A 144 -6.90 1.75 14.18
C PHE A 144 -5.84 0.63 14.26
N LEU A 145 -5.90 -0.35 13.38
CA LEU A 145 -4.89 -1.43 13.32
C LEU A 145 -3.49 -0.87 13.03
N ARG A 146 -3.39 0.13 12.15
CA ARG A 146 -2.12 0.82 11.87
C ARG A 146 -1.55 1.47 13.13
N ALA A 147 -2.37 2.17 13.91
CA ALA A 147 -1.96 2.80 15.16
C ALA A 147 -1.46 1.77 16.18
N ILE A 148 -2.15 0.63 16.33
CA ILE A 148 -1.70 -0.47 17.19
C ILE A 148 -0.35 -1.03 16.72
N MET A 149 -0.22 -1.30 15.43
CA MET A 149 1.02 -1.88 14.87
C MET A 149 2.20 -0.89 15.02
N SER A 150 1.96 0.41 14.86
CA SER A 150 3.02 1.43 15.05
C SER A 150 3.59 1.46 16.47
N GLY A 151 2.80 1.11 17.48
CA GLY A 151 3.27 1.00 18.86
C GLY A 151 3.94 -0.35 19.19
N ILE A 152 3.43 -1.44 18.64
CA ILE A 152 3.88 -2.80 18.95
C ILE A 152 5.15 -3.18 18.17
N PHE A 153 5.21 -2.85 16.88
CA PHE A 153 6.31 -3.30 16.02
C PHE A 153 7.70 -2.81 16.44
N PRO A 154 7.93 -1.56 16.88
CA PRO A 154 9.23 -1.15 17.38
C PRO A 154 9.70 -1.99 18.60
N LEU A 155 8.76 -2.34 19.50
CA LEU A 155 9.09 -3.17 20.68
C LEU A 155 9.49 -4.60 20.30
N ILE A 156 8.77 -5.19 19.34
CA ILE A 156 9.10 -6.52 18.81
C ILE A 156 10.37 -6.44 17.97
N GLY A 157 10.50 -5.40 17.15
CA GLY A 157 11.64 -5.20 16.26
C GLY A 157 12.95 -5.24 16.99
N ARG A 158 13.11 -4.43 18.04
CA ARG A 158 14.34 -4.40 18.84
C ARG A 158 14.75 -5.79 19.36
N ARG A 159 13.80 -6.59 19.86
CA ARG A 159 14.07 -7.97 20.31
C ARG A 159 14.35 -8.92 19.15
N MET A 160 13.66 -8.74 18.04
CA MET A 160 13.82 -9.59 16.86
C MET A 160 15.21 -9.39 16.24
N PHE A 161 15.62 -8.16 15.99
CA PHE A 161 16.93 -7.84 15.43
C PHE A 161 18.09 -8.25 16.38
N SER A 162 17.94 -8.05 17.68
CA SER A 162 18.99 -8.44 18.66
C SER A 162 19.14 -9.96 18.79
N LYS A 163 18.08 -10.76 18.65
CA LYS A 163 18.14 -12.21 18.83
C LYS A 163 18.41 -12.99 17.56
N LEU A 164 17.81 -12.58 16.43
CA LEU A 164 17.96 -13.29 15.14
C LEU A 164 19.16 -12.75 14.34
N GLY A 165 19.66 -11.56 14.67
CA GLY A 165 20.59 -10.82 13.82
C GLY A 165 19.89 -10.09 12.67
N ASN A 166 20.57 -9.10 12.10
CA ASN A 166 19.99 -8.19 11.12
C ASN A 166 19.50 -8.92 9.85
N ASN A 167 20.29 -9.80 9.27
CA ASN A 167 19.94 -10.51 8.04
C ASN A 167 18.76 -11.44 8.20
N ASN A 168 18.73 -12.27 9.26
CA ASN A 168 17.63 -13.22 9.48
C ASN A 168 16.31 -12.50 9.76
N ALA A 169 16.36 -11.41 10.51
CA ALA A 169 15.20 -10.57 10.77
C ALA A 169 14.66 -9.95 9.47
N LEU A 170 15.55 -9.46 8.60
CA LEU A 170 15.18 -8.90 7.30
C LEU A 170 14.64 -9.98 6.34
N PHE A 171 15.22 -11.18 6.33
CA PHE A 171 14.68 -12.30 5.55
C PHE A 171 13.29 -12.73 6.02
N LEU A 172 13.02 -12.68 7.34
CA LEU A 172 11.68 -12.92 7.87
C LEU A 172 10.66 -11.89 7.34
N LEU A 173 11.05 -10.61 7.30
CA LEU A 173 10.20 -9.55 6.73
C LEU A 173 9.99 -9.73 5.21
N ALA A 174 11.03 -10.12 4.49
CA ALA A 174 10.93 -10.42 3.06
C ALA A 174 10.00 -11.61 2.78
N ALA A 175 10.08 -12.66 3.59
CA ALA A 175 9.17 -13.80 3.52
C ALA A 175 7.71 -13.39 3.78
N LEU A 176 7.47 -12.54 4.79
CA LEU A 176 6.16 -11.99 5.08
C LEU A 176 5.60 -11.17 3.90
N ALA A 177 6.43 -10.33 3.29
CA ALA A 177 6.05 -9.57 2.10
C ALA A 177 5.74 -10.48 0.90
N THR A 178 6.47 -11.60 0.75
CA THR A 178 6.17 -12.60 -0.28
C THR A 178 4.80 -13.27 -0.04
N CYS A 179 4.43 -13.53 1.22
CA CYS A 179 3.09 -14.00 1.55
C CYS A 179 2.02 -12.97 1.13
N PHE A 180 2.29 -11.67 1.28
CA PHE A 180 1.38 -10.63 0.81
C PHE A 180 1.24 -10.62 -0.71
N CYS A 181 2.30 -10.91 -1.47
CA CYS A 181 2.18 -11.13 -2.91
C CYS A 181 1.21 -12.27 -3.24
N GLY A 182 1.29 -13.39 -2.53
CA GLY A 182 0.35 -14.51 -2.71
C GLY A 182 -1.10 -14.09 -2.46
N VAL A 183 -1.35 -13.32 -1.40
CA VAL A 183 -2.68 -12.78 -1.11
C VAL A 183 -3.12 -11.75 -2.15
N ALA A 184 -2.19 -10.93 -2.68
CA ALA A 184 -2.49 -10.00 -3.77
C ALA A 184 -2.97 -10.74 -5.03
N VAL A 185 -2.28 -11.80 -5.41
CA VAL A 185 -2.68 -12.67 -6.53
C VAL A 185 -4.04 -13.32 -6.27
N TRP A 186 -4.26 -13.83 -5.06
CA TRP A 186 -5.56 -14.41 -4.68
C TRP A 186 -6.70 -13.37 -4.79
N PHE A 187 -6.44 -12.14 -4.34
CA PHE A 187 -7.42 -11.05 -4.43
C PHE A 187 -7.72 -10.66 -5.88
N ALA A 188 -6.74 -10.79 -6.79
CA ALA A 188 -6.95 -10.58 -8.23
C ALA A 188 -8.01 -11.49 -8.81
N PHE A 189 -8.00 -12.76 -8.40
CA PHE A 189 -8.93 -13.77 -8.92
C PHE A 189 -10.27 -13.78 -8.22
N GLN A 190 -10.35 -13.44 -6.94
CA GLN A 190 -11.56 -13.62 -6.11
C GLN A 190 -12.12 -12.33 -5.49
N GLY A 191 -11.53 -11.16 -5.74
CA GLY A 191 -11.88 -9.89 -5.08
C GLY A 191 -13.33 -9.43 -5.28
N LYS A 192 -13.99 -9.84 -6.35
CA LYS A 192 -15.39 -9.47 -6.62
C LYS A 192 -16.39 -10.16 -5.69
N GLN A 193 -16.13 -11.38 -5.25
CA GLN A 193 -17.09 -12.17 -4.45
C GLN A 193 -17.35 -11.60 -3.03
N PRO A 194 -16.35 -11.21 -2.24
CA PRO A 194 -16.57 -10.67 -0.90
C PRO A 194 -17.40 -9.39 -0.90
N ARG A 195 -17.19 -8.51 -1.90
CA ARG A 195 -17.94 -7.26 -2.02
C ARG A 195 -19.41 -7.47 -2.30
N GLN A 196 -19.75 -8.43 -3.14
CA GLN A 196 -21.14 -8.72 -3.51
C GLN A 196 -21.97 -9.23 -2.32
N ARG A 197 -21.32 -9.81 -1.32
CA ARG A 197 -21.97 -10.32 -0.10
C ARG A 197 -22.16 -9.28 1.00
N SER A 198 -21.56 -8.09 0.86
CA SER A 198 -21.67 -7.02 1.86
C SER A 198 -22.92 -6.17 1.62
N PRO A 199 -23.87 -6.07 2.57
CA PRO A 199 -25.08 -5.25 2.41
C PRO A 199 -24.73 -3.77 2.23
N PHE A 200 -23.73 -3.25 2.94
CA PHE A 200 -23.28 -1.86 2.84
C PHE A 200 -22.64 -1.54 1.47
N ALA A 201 -21.88 -2.47 0.90
CA ALA A 201 -21.32 -2.29 -0.44
C ALA A 201 -22.42 -2.31 -1.52
N SER A 202 -23.48 -3.10 -1.35
CA SER A 202 -24.62 -3.11 -2.25
C SER A 202 -25.41 -1.80 -2.21
N GLU A 203 -25.59 -1.21 -1.03
CA GLU A 203 -26.26 0.08 -0.85
C GLU A 203 -25.42 1.22 -1.47
N SER A 204 -24.11 1.23 -1.23
CA SER A 204 -23.19 2.19 -1.83
C SER A 204 -23.18 2.11 -3.36
N ARG A 205 -23.35 0.91 -3.93
CA ARG A 205 -23.47 0.70 -5.36
C ARG A 205 -24.75 1.32 -5.92
N LYS A 206 -25.90 1.10 -5.28
CA LYS A 206 -27.18 1.72 -5.67
C LYS A 206 -27.08 3.25 -5.67
N THR A 207 -26.54 3.82 -4.58
CA THR A 207 -26.34 5.27 -4.47
C THR A 207 -25.43 5.83 -5.58
N ARG A 208 -24.45 5.05 -6.04
CA ARG A 208 -23.57 5.44 -7.15
C ARG A 208 -24.30 5.38 -8.49
N GLU A 209 -25.08 4.32 -8.71
CA GLU A 209 -25.89 4.15 -9.92
C GLU A 209 -26.93 5.29 -10.03
N ASP A 210 -27.67 5.60 -8.97
CA ASP A 210 -28.63 6.72 -8.92
C ASP A 210 -27.96 8.07 -9.22
N ARG A 211 -26.76 8.31 -8.64
CA ARG A 211 -26.02 9.55 -8.89
C ARG A 211 -25.54 9.65 -10.33
N SER A 212 -25.11 8.54 -10.94
CA SER A 212 -24.67 8.52 -12.34
C SER A 212 -25.84 8.76 -13.31
N GLU A 213 -27.00 8.18 -13.02
CA GLU A 213 -28.21 8.41 -13.79
C GLU A 213 -28.68 9.87 -13.69
N THR A 214 -28.64 10.45 -12.48
CA THR A 214 -28.95 11.88 -12.26
C THR A 214 -28.03 12.78 -13.08
N TYR A 215 -26.71 12.52 -13.05
CA TYR A 215 -25.73 13.28 -13.80
C TYR A 215 -25.93 13.18 -15.32
N LEU A 216 -26.22 11.99 -15.83
CA LEU A 216 -26.49 11.77 -17.25
C LEU A 216 -27.80 12.44 -17.70
N ALA A 217 -28.82 12.43 -16.87
CA ALA A 217 -30.07 13.10 -17.14
C ALA A 217 -29.91 14.63 -17.15
N GLU A 218 -29.16 15.19 -16.22
CA GLU A 218 -28.81 16.61 -16.17
C GLU A 218 -28.04 17.04 -17.43
N LYS A 219 -27.06 16.25 -17.84
CA LYS A 219 -26.26 16.51 -19.06
C LYS A 219 -27.09 16.37 -20.33
N SER A 220 -28.14 15.53 -20.33
CA SER A 220 -29.05 15.35 -21.48
C SER A 220 -30.20 16.36 -21.51
N GLY A 221 -30.28 17.31 -20.58
CA GLY A 221 -31.35 18.30 -20.49
C GLY A 221 -32.73 17.74 -20.11
N LYS A 222 -32.80 16.49 -19.65
CA LYS A 222 -34.04 15.90 -19.15
C LYS A 222 -34.24 16.30 -17.68
N VAL A 223 -35.31 17.07 -17.42
CA VAL A 223 -35.71 17.44 -16.05
C VAL A 223 -36.05 16.17 -15.30
N LEU A 224 -35.22 15.81 -14.31
CA LEU A 224 -35.47 14.69 -13.43
C LEU A 224 -36.38 15.12 -12.27
N VAL A 225 -37.54 14.48 -12.16
CA VAL A 225 -38.34 14.55 -10.94
C VAL A 225 -37.61 13.71 -9.90
N LEU A 226 -36.95 14.38 -8.92
CA LEU A 226 -36.27 13.73 -7.81
C LEU A 226 -37.23 12.78 -7.07
N PRO A 227 -36.90 11.51 -6.89
CA PRO A 227 -37.65 10.65 -5.98
C PRO A 227 -37.53 11.21 -4.57
N ARG A 228 -38.67 11.47 -3.92
CA ARG A 228 -38.71 11.93 -2.53
C ARG A 228 -37.94 10.95 -1.64
N LEU A 229 -36.87 11.43 -1.00
CA LEU A 229 -36.22 10.73 0.09
C LEU A 229 -37.30 10.42 1.15
N LYS A 230 -37.63 9.16 1.35
CA LYS A 230 -38.38 8.73 2.53
C LYS A 230 -37.41 8.85 3.72
N VAL A 231 -37.68 9.82 4.58
CA VAL A 231 -37.08 10.00 5.91
C VAL A 231 -37.48 8.82 6.79
#